data_491adb112891b9cf9080706e68c9d0b1
#
_entry.id   491adb112891b9cf9080706e68c9d0b1
#
_cell.length_a   1.000
_cell.length_b   1.000
_cell.length_c   1.000
_cell.angle_alpha   90.00
_cell.angle_beta   90.00
_cell.angle_gamma   90.00
#
_symmetry.space_group_name_H-M   'P 1'
#
loop_
_entity.id
_entity.type
_entity.pdbx_description
1 polymer ?
#
loop_
_entity_poly.entity_id
_entity_poly.type
_entity_poly.pdbx_seq_one_letter_code
_entity_poly.pdbx_strand_id
1 'polypeptide(L)'
;QTPRGAVSNRIIKYDYDPLTAFAQFKRATVYRANGDVINLDVTQACDYAAPARAIYWGARQIMLEVGQLNPGDIIEYEIDKKGFTYALLADGSDDESRFIPPMRGQFYDIVPFWVTEPTVRKVYKVSIPMEKEMQFQFYQGDCASSMRYEDGRKACTFSTNNVMPTKREPNMVD
;
A
#
# COMPACT_ATOMS: atom_id res chain seq x y z
N GLN A 1 -19.87 4.91 2.27
CA GLN A 1 -21.28 5.32 2.00
C GLN A 1 -22.21 4.99 3.17
N THR A 2 -21.74 4.47 4.26
CA THR A 2 -22.53 4.13 5.45
C THR A 2 -22.06 4.89 6.68
N PRO A 3 -22.92 5.12 7.71
CA PRO A 3 -22.48 5.72 8.98
C PRO A 3 -21.32 4.97 9.64
N ARG A 4 -21.35 3.62 9.57
CA ARG A 4 -20.26 2.79 10.07
C ARG A 4 -18.95 3.05 9.31
N GLY A 5 -19.01 3.13 7.97
CA GLY A 5 -17.85 3.45 7.15
C GLY A 5 -17.28 4.85 7.45
N ALA A 6 -18.15 5.84 7.69
CA ALA A 6 -17.74 7.18 8.08
C ALA A 6 -16.97 7.18 9.42
N VAL A 7 -17.35 6.34 10.37
CA VAL A 7 -16.65 6.19 11.65
C VAL A 7 -15.33 5.44 11.49
N SER A 8 -15.33 4.32 10.77
CA SER A 8 -14.14 3.45 10.64
C SER A 8 -13.00 4.09 9.83
N ASN A 9 -13.31 5.05 8.95
CA ASN A 9 -12.32 5.72 8.11
C ASN A 9 -11.87 7.10 8.62
N ARG A 10 -12.17 7.45 9.88
CA ARG A 10 -11.68 8.69 10.50
C ARG A 10 -10.18 8.74 10.71
N ILE A 11 -9.54 7.60 10.65
CA ILE A 11 -8.10 7.45 10.84
C ILE A 11 -7.60 6.53 9.74
N ILE A 12 -6.62 7.01 8.99
CA ILE A 12 -5.89 6.19 8.02
C ILE A 12 -4.66 5.63 8.73
N LYS A 13 -4.45 4.32 8.59
CA LYS A 13 -3.31 3.61 9.19
C LYS A 13 -2.59 2.80 8.12
N TYR A 14 -1.27 2.75 8.23
CA TYR A 14 -0.43 1.94 7.35
C TYR A 14 0.71 1.33 8.15
N ASP A 15 0.78 -0.01 8.14
CA ASP A 15 1.83 -0.75 8.83
C ASP A 15 3.04 -0.96 7.93
N TYR A 16 4.23 -0.88 8.49
CA TYR A 16 5.47 -1.15 7.78
C TYR A 16 6.53 -1.73 8.72
N ASP A 17 7.50 -2.44 8.14
CA ASP A 17 8.65 -2.95 8.85
C ASP A 17 9.82 -1.97 8.72
N PRO A 18 10.27 -1.31 9.79
CA PRO A 18 11.35 -0.33 9.73
C PRO A 18 12.73 -0.93 9.41
N LEU A 19 12.87 -2.25 9.47
CA LEU A 19 14.09 -2.94 9.06
C LEU A 19 14.27 -2.97 7.54
N THR A 20 13.15 -2.93 6.80
CA THR A 20 13.14 -3.11 5.35
C THR A 20 12.53 -1.96 4.59
N ALA A 21 11.80 -1.07 5.25
CA ALA A 21 11.06 -0.01 4.61
C ALA A 21 10.95 1.25 5.46
N PHE A 22 10.73 2.36 4.78
CA PHE A 22 10.26 3.63 5.32
C PHE A 22 8.95 4.00 4.62
N ALA A 23 7.96 4.47 5.37
CA ALA A 23 6.67 4.88 4.83
C ALA A 23 6.26 6.26 5.35
N GLN A 24 5.62 7.07 4.50
CA GLN A 24 5.10 8.38 4.87
C GLN A 24 3.85 8.72 4.06
N PHE A 25 2.97 9.53 4.64
CA PHE A 25 1.90 10.15 3.88
C PHE A 25 2.46 11.27 3.00
N LYS A 26 2.15 11.24 1.72
CA LYS A 26 2.56 12.26 0.76
C LYS A 26 1.48 13.32 0.58
N ARG A 27 0.23 12.90 0.54
CA ARG A 27 -0.94 13.77 0.48
C ARG A 27 -2.17 13.06 1.02
N ALA A 28 -3.13 13.85 1.51
CA ALA A 28 -4.45 13.37 1.86
C ALA A 28 -5.47 14.50 1.67
N THR A 29 -6.61 14.17 1.10
CA THR A 29 -7.67 15.13 0.77
C THR A 29 -9.03 14.51 1.08
N VAL A 30 -9.91 15.29 1.68
CA VAL A 30 -11.31 14.92 1.90
C VAL A 30 -12.17 15.76 0.98
N TYR A 31 -12.98 15.09 0.17
CA TYR A 31 -14.02 15.70 -0.64
C TYR A 31 -15.36 15.49 0.07
N ARG A 32 -15.97 16.57 0.47
CA ARG A 32 -17.28 16.54 1.14
C ARG A 32 -18.42 16.34 0.14
N ALA A 33 -19.50 15.75 0.59
CA ALA A 33 -20.71 15.58 -0.23
C ALA A 33 -21.32 16.92 -0.70
N ASN A 34 -21.08 18.03 0.01
CA ASN A 34 -21.50 19.37 -0.36
C ASN A 34 -20.57 20.08 -1.36
N GLY A 35 -19.47 19.43 -1.78
CA GLY A 35 -18.48 19.95 -2.73
C GLY A 35 -17.26 20.63 -2.09
N ASP A 36 -17.19 20.75 -0.77
CA ASP A 36 -16.00 21.29 -0.10
C ASP A 36 -14.81 20.33 -0.26
N VAL A 37 -13.62 20.88 -0.42
CA VAL A 37 -12.35 20.13 -0.54
C VAL A 37 -11.43 20.54 0.61
N ILE A 38 -11.02 19.56 1.40
CA ILE A 38 -10.17 19.77 2.58
C ILE A 38 -8.86 19.01 2.38
N ASN A 39 -7.75 19.74 2.21
CA ASN A 39 -6.41 19.15 2.22
C ASN A 39 -5.96 18.95 3.66
N LEU A 40 -5.62 17.73 4.02
CA LEU A 40 -5.12 17.41 5.35
C LEU A 40 -3.62 17.69 5.44
N ASP A 41 -3.20 18.20 6.59
CA ASP A 41 -1.79 18.40 6.89
C ASP A 41 -1.14 17.05 7.22
N VAL A 42 -0.48 16.43 6.25
CA VAL A 42 0.19 15.13 6.40
C VAL A 42 1.38 15.17 7.35
N THR A 43 1.90 16.36 7.71
CA THR A 43 2.98 16.51 8.69
C THR A 43 2.53 16.20 10.12
N GLN A 44 1.22 16.20 10.36
CA GLN A 44 0.62 15.80 11.63
C GLN A 44 0.49 14.29 11.79
N ALA A 45 0.90 13.51 10.79
CA ALA A 45 0.89 12.06 10.91
C ALA A 45 1.81 11.58 12.04
N CYS A 46 1.29 10.65 12.84
CA CYS A 46 2.05 10.03 13.91
C CYS A 46 2.67 8.72 13.40
N ASP A 47 3.92 8.46 13.81
CA ASP A 47 4.60 7.20 13.57
C ASP A 47 4.91 6.54 14.93
N TYR A 48 4.42 5.33 15.16
CA TYR A 48 4.52 4.65 16.45
C TYR A 48 4.65 3.13 16.29
N ALA A 49 5.01 2.44 17.36
CA ALA A 49 5.09 0.99 17.36
C ALA A 49 3.71 0.36 17.15
N ALA A 50 3.56 -0.51 16.15
CA ALA A 50 2.29 -1.16 15.85
C ALA A 50 1.83 -2.07 17.00
N PRO A 51 0.68 -1.83 17.66
CA PRO A 51 0.34 -2.46 18.92
C PRO A 51 0.29 -3.99 18.89
N ALA A 52 -0.18 -4.55 17.77
CA ALA A 52 -0.32 -6.00 17.62
C ALA A 52 0.94 -6.74 17.16
N ARG A 53 1.92 -6.02 16.61
CA ARG A 53 3.10 -6.60 15.95
C ARG A 53 4.44 -6.13 16.53
N ALA A 54 4.45 -5.07 17.32
CA ALA A 54 5.66 -4.47 17.87
C ALA A 54 6.45 -5.41 18.78
N ILE A 55 5.78 -6.31 19.50
CA ILE A 55 6.40 -7.22 20.46
C ILE A 55 7.34 -8.22 19.77
N TYR A 56 7.00 -8.66 18.55
CA TYR A 56 7.74 -9.75 17.89
C TYR A 56 8.57 -9.26 16.69
N TRP A 57 8.15 -8.19 16.03
CA TRP A 57 8.69 -7.82 14.72
C TRP A 57 9.22 -6.39 14.65
N GLY A 58 9.06 -5.61 15.72
CA GLY A 58 9.41 -4.19 15.70
C GLY A 58 8.61 -3.37 14.69
N ALA A 59 7.49 -3.91 14.19
CA ALA A 59 6.66 -3.23 13.21
C ALA A 59 6.20 -1.85 13.68
N ARG A 60 6.15 -0.91 12.75
CA ARG A 60 5.66 0.45 12.98
C ARG A 60 4.37 0.69 12.20
N GLN A 61 3.63 1.70 12.66
CA GLN A 61 2.40 2.13 12.02
C GLN A 61 2.43 3.64 11.88
N ILE A 62 2.26 4.16 10.65
CA ILE A 62 1.95 5.57 10.45
C ILE A 62 0.43 5.75 10.50
N MET A 63 0.00 6.83 11.14
CA MET A 63 -1.40 7.16 11.35
C MET A 63 -1.66 8.62 11.03
N LEU A 64 -2.70 8.87 10.23
CA LEU A 64 -3.19 10.22 9.93
C LEU A 64 -4.66 10.32 10.35
N GLU A 65 -4.97 11.32 11.16
CA GLU A 65 -6.34 11.63 11.53
C GLU A 65 -7.02 12.41 10.40
N VAL A 66 -8.13 11.86 9.89
CA VAL A 66 -8.95 12.47 8.83
C VAL A 66 -10.01 13.41 9.43
N GLY A 67 -10.38 13.16 10.68
CA GLY A 67 -11.43 13.89 11.37
C GLY A 67 -12.83 13.32 11.11
N GLN A 68 -13.84 14.13 11.36
CA GLN A 68 -15.22 13.69 11.22
C GLN A 68 -15.61 13.55 9.74
N LEU A 69 -16.15 12.41 9.39
CA LEU A 69 -16.68 12.08 8.06
C LEU A 69 -18.19 11.85 8.13
N ASN A 70 -18.85 12.12 7.02
CA ASN A 70 -20.25 11.83 6.80
C ASN A 70 -20.43 10.84 5.64
N PRO A 71 -21.55 10.10 5.59
CA PRO A 71 -21.89 9.29 4.42
C PRO A 71 -21.93 10.17 3.15
N GLY A 72 -21.20 9.76 2.11
CA GLY A 72 -21.07 10.52 0.86
C GLY A 72 -19.75 11.26 0.74
N ASP A 73 -18.98 11.45 1.83
CA ASP A 73 -17.64 11.99 1.75
C ASP A 73 -16.67 10.97 1.09
N ILE A 74 -15.67 11.49 0.40
CA ILE A 74 -14.61 10.72 -0.24
C ILE A 74 -13.28 11.12 0.36
N ILE A 75 -12.43 10.14 0.64
CA ILE A 75 -11.04 10.35 1.05
C ILE A 75 -10.13 9.89 -0.08
N GLU A 76 -9.22 10.74 -0.50
CA GLU A 76 -8.10 10.41 -1.37
C GLU A 76 -6.80 10.58 -0.59
N TYR A 77 -5.94 9.59 -0.60
CA TYR A 77 -4.62 9.71 0.01
C TYR A 77 -3.56 8.95 -0.76
N GLU A 78 -2.32 9.38 -0.59
CA GLU A 78 -1.14 8.78 -1.18
C GLU A 78 -0.11 8.50 -0.08
N ILE A 79 0.36 7.25 -0.04
CA ILE A 79 1.44 6.81 0.83
C ILE A 79 2.64 6.48 -0.04
N ASP A 80 3.77 7.08 0.28
CA ASP A 80 5.06 6.78 -0.31
C ASP A 80 5.78 5.77 0.57
N LYS A 81 6.24 4.67 -0.01
CA LYS A 81 7.00 3.62 0.65
C LYS A 81 8.31 3.41 -0.09
N LYS A 82 9.41 3.57 0.60
CA LYS A 82 10.75 3.23 0.11
C LYS A 82 11.22 1.98 0.84
N GLY A 83 11.71 0.99 0.11
CA GLY A 83 12.21 -0.25 0.69
C GLY A 83 11.81 -1.48 -0.12
N PHE A 84 11.87 -2.64 0.52
CA PHE A 84 11.54 -3.93 -0.10
C PHE A 84 10.62 -4.76 0.81
N THR A 85 9.95 -5.73 0.23
CA THR A 85 8.87 -6.46 0.91
C THR A 85 9.38 -7.55 1.85
N TYR A 86 10.54 -8.15 1.57
CA TYR A 86 11.12 -9.21 2.37
C TYR A 86 12.49 -8.80 2.90
N ALA A 87 12.69 -9.00 4.19
CA ALA A 87 13.99 -8.95 4.83
C ALA A 87 14.79 -10.17 4.43
N LEU A 88 15.43 -10.11 3.28
CA LEU A 88 16.66 -10.87 3.12
C LEU A 88 17.66 -10.14 4.01
N LEU A 89 17.91 -10.73 5.18
CA LEU A 89 18.78 -10.16 6.21
C LEU A 89 20.10 -9.74 5.57
N ALA A 90 20.26 -8.44 5.34
CA ALA A 90 21.54 -7.89 4.99
C ALA A 90 22.26 -7.58 6.30
N ASP A 91 23.40 -8.18 6.50
CA ASP A 91 24.41 -7.71 7.44
C ASP A 91 24.93 -6.34 6.96
N GLY A 92 24.12 -5.32 7.07
CA GLY A 92 24.47 -3.97 6.61
C GLY A 92 24.42 -2.98 7.75
N SER A 93 25.59 -2.54 8.15
CA SER A 93 25.79 -1.57 9.23
C SER A 93 25.61 -0.11 8.80
N ASP A 94 25.34 0.19 7.54
CA ASP A 94 25.22 1.56 7.04
C ASP A 94 23.76 1.97 6.86
N ASP A 95 23.39 3.10 7.45
CA ASP A 95 22.03 3.66 7.41
C ASP A 95 21.52 3.92 5.97
N GLU A 96 22.39 4.27 5.03
CA GLU A 96 22.01 4.50 3.63
C GLU A 96 21.69 3.22 2.86
N SER A 97 22.30 2.09 3.24
CA SER A 97 22.05 0.79 2.60
C SER A 97 20.86 0.03 3.18
N ARG A 98 20.30 0.48 4.29
CA ARG A 98 19.25 -0.18 5.08
C ARG A 98 18.01 -0.56 4.28
N PHE A 99 17.64 0.25 3.29
CA PHE A 99 16.46 0.01 2.45
C PHE A 99 16.81 -0.54 1.06
N ILE A 100 18.04 -1.00 0.88
CA ILE A 100 18.50 -1.61 -0.36
C ILE A 100 18.53 -3.12 -0.15
N PRO A 101 17.80 -3.92 -0.96
CA PRO A 101 17.85 -5.37 -0.82
C PRO A 101 19.25 -5.91 -1.07
N PRO A 102 19.67 -6.98 -0.35
CA PRO A 102 20.98 -7.60 -0.51
C PRO A 102 21.27 -8.02 -1.95
N MET A 103 20.27 -8.51 -2.67
CA MET A 103 20.37 -8.82 -4.11
C MET A 103 19.98 -7.59 -4.92
N ARG A 104 20.95 -6.72 -5.15
CA ARG A 104 20.75 -5.49 -5.94
C ARG A 104 20.27 -5.80 -7.35
N GLY A 105 19.32 -5.02 -7.82
CA GLY A 105 18.76 -5.15 -9.17
C GLY A 105 17.74 -6.28 -9.33
N GLN A 106 17.34 -6.92 -8.25
CA GLN A 106 16.23 -7.86 -8.21
C GLN A 106 15.07 -7.28 -7.41
N PHE A 107 13.87 -7.58 -7.85
CA PHE A 107 12.63 -7.18 -7.19
C PHE A 107 11.70 -8.39 -7.15
N TYR A 108 11.09 -8.61 -6.01
CA TYR A 108 10.08 -9.63 -5.81
C TYR A 108 8.93 -9.06 -5.00
N ASP A 109 7.70 -9.30 -5.42
CA ASP A 109 6.51 -8.91 -4.68
C ASP A 109 5.39 -9.94 -4.85
N ILE A 110 4.56 -10.10 -3.83
CA ILE A 110 3.30 -10.83 -3.89
C ILE A 110 2.18 -9.83 -3.65
N VAL A 111 1.40 -9.58 -4.68
CA VAL A 111 0.34 -8.58 -4.64
C VAL A 111 -1.02 -9.26 -4.51
N PRO A 112 -1.67 -9.19 -3.34
CA PRO A 112 -3.01 -9.73 -3.20
C PRO A 112 -3.99 -8.89 -4.02
N PHE A 113 -4.81 -9.53 -4.85
CA PHE A 113 -5.92 -8.87 -5.56
C PHE A 113 -7.27 -9.08 -4.85
N TRP A 114 -7.31 -9.88 -3.80
CA TRP A 114 -8.46 -9.96 -2.91
C TRP A 114 -8.60 -8.69 -2.06
N VAL A 115 -9.81 -8.41 -1.60
CA VAL A 115 -10.15 -7.20 -0.84
C VAL A 115 -11.09 -7.55 0.32
N THR A 116 -11.05 -6.75 1.37
CA THR A 116 -11.95 -6.86 2.53
C THR A 116 -13.20 -6.00 2.40
N GLU A 117 -13.18 -5.04 1.47
CA GLU A 117 -14.31 -4.14 1.19
C GLU A 117 -14.57 -4.07 -0.32
N PRO A 118 -15.83 -3.78 -0.76
CA PRO A 118 -16.13 -3.64 -2.16
C PRO A 118 -15.22 -2.62 -2.83
N THR A 119 -14.50 -3.05 -3.86
CA THR A 119 -13.51 -2.24 -4.56
C THR A 119 -13.88 -2.12 -6.03
N VAL A 120 -14.14 -0.90 -6.48
CA VAL A 120 -14.52 -0.64 -7.88
C VAL A 120 -13.38 -0.99 -8.82
N ARG A 121 -12.15 -0.62 -8.45
CA ARG A 121 -10.97 -0.90 -9.28
C ARG A 121 -9.73 -1.05 -8.41
N LYS A 122 -8.95 -2.11 -8.67
CA LYS A 122 -7.62 -2.32 -8.09
C LYS A 122 -6.60 -2.37 -9.21
N VAL A 123 -5.53 -1.61 -9.08
CA VAL A 123 -4.47 -1.52 -10.09
C VAL A 123 -3.13 -1.65 -9.42
N TYR A 124 -2.26 -2.50 -9.98
CA TYR A 124 -0.86 -2.60 -9.63
C TYR A 124 -0.01 -2.26 -10.86
N LYS A 125 0.93 -1.34 -10.71
CA LYS A 125 1.84 -0.92 -11.77
C LYS A 125 3.27 -1.15 -11.34
N VAL A 126 4.05 -1.76 -12.22
CA VAL A 126 5.49 -1.96 -12.03
C VAL A 126 6.22 -1.30 -13.18
N SER A 127 7.18 -0.44 -12.86
CA SER A 127 8.07 0.18 -13.83
C SER A 127 9.51 -0.28 -13.58
N ILE A 128 10.10 -0.92 -14.57
CA ILE A 128 11.47 -1.45 -14.51
C ILE A 128 12.31 -0.89 -15.65
N PRO A 129 13.65 -0.84 -15.50
CA PRO A 129 14.55 -0.49 -16.60
C PRO A 129 14.33 -1.38 -17.81
N MET A 130 14.57 -0.86 -19.03
CA MET A 130 14.31 -1.57 -20.29
C MET A 130 15.07 -2.88 -20.40
N GLU A 131 16.30 -2.93 -19.89
CA GLU A 131 17.21 -4.08 -19.93
C GLU A 131 16.86 -5.18 -18.94
N LYS A 132 15.96 -4.90 -17.99
CA LYS A 132 15.51 -5.88 -17.00
C LYS A 132 14.36 -6.70 -17.53
N GLU A 133 14.34 -7.96 -17.15
CA GLU A 133 13.24 -8.86 -17.46
C GLU A 133 12.33 -9.01 -16.23
N MET A 134 11.04 -9.18 -16.48
CA MET A 134 10.04 -9.41 -15.45
C MET A 134 9.28 -10.69 -15.76
N GLN A 135 9.17 -11.53 -14.75
CA GLN A 135 8.30 -12.71 -14.74
C GLN A 135 7.15 -12.45 -13.77
N PHE A 136 5.95 -12.90 -14.12
CA PHE A 136 4.80 -12.84 -13.23
C PHE A 136 3.93 -14.07 -13.41
N GLN A 137 3.21 -14.42 -12.36
CA GLN A 137 2.27 -15.54 -12.37
C GLN A 137 1.03 -15.16 -11.57
N PHE A 138 -0.12 -15.56 -12.07
CA PHE A 138 -1.39 -15.44 -11.35
C PHE A 138 -1.68 -16.73 -10.60
N TYR A 139 -2.17 -16.57 -9.36
CA TYR A 139 -2.63 -17.67 -8.53
C TYR A 139 -4.11 -17.46 -8.22
N GLN A 140 -4.93 -18.48 -8.37
CA GLN A 140 -6.35 -18.49 -8.03
C GLN A 140 -7.19 -17.43 -8.77
N GLY A 141 -6.86 -17.13 -10.01
CA GLY A 141 -7.62 -16.23 -10.86
C GLY A 141 -6.74 -15.46 -11.83
N ASP A 142 -7.38 -14.64 -12.64
CA ASP A 142 -6.74 -13.83 -13.66
C ASP A 142 -7.01 -12.34 -13.41
N CYS A 143 -6.12 -11.49 -13.89
CA CYS A 143 -6.37 -10.06 -13.99
C CYS A 143 -5.99 -9.55 -15.39
N ALA A 144 -6.54 -8.43 -15.79
CA ALA A 144 -6.13 -7.76 -17.02
C ALA A 144 -4.70 -7.27 -16.88
N SER A 145 -3.83 -7.62 -17.83
CA SER A 145 -2.44 -7.19 -17.86
C SER A 145 -2.14 -6.43 -19.14
N SER A 146 -1.28 -5.42 -19.05
CA SER A 146 -0.77 -4.68 -20.20
C SER A 146 0.67 -4.24 -19.96
N MET A 147 1.44 -4.12 -21.02
CA MET A 147 2.81 -3.61 -20.99
C MET A 147 2.93 -2.41 -21.93
N ARG A 148 3.62 -1.37 -21.47
CA ARG A 148 3.97 -0.19 -22.25
C ARG A 148 5.45 0.10 -22.11
N TYR A 149 5.99 0.76 -23.11
CA TYR A 149 7.38 1.23 -23.13
C TYR A 149 7.34 2.75 -23.12
N GLU A 150 7.82 3.33 -22.03
CA GLU A 150 7.78 4.77 -21.79
C GLU A 150 9.12 5.19 -21.16
N ASP A 151 9.74 6.27 -21.64
CA ASP A 151 10.93 6.89 -21.06
C ASP A 151 12.09 5.92 -20.78
N GLY A 152 12.35 4.97 -21.68
CA GLY A 152 13.41 3.96 -21.53
C GLY A 152 13.11 2.90 -20.45
N ARG A 153 11.83 2.74 -20.05
CA ARG A 153 11.37 1.79 -19.06
C ARG A 153 10.24 0.91 -19.60
N LYS A 154 10.11 -0.27 -19.03
CA LYS A 154 8.95 -1.14 -19.22
C LYS A 154 7.97 -0.87 -18.09
N ALA A 155 6.74 -0.46 -18.40
CA ALA A 155 5.66 -0.25 -17.45
C ALA A 155 4.61 -1.35 -17.61
N CYS A 156 4.52 -2.25 -16.64
CA CYS A 156 3.53 -3.31 -16.60
C CYS A 156 2.39 -2.92 -15.67
N THR A 157 1.17 -3.08 -16.13
CA THR A 157 -0.03 -2.75 -15.37
C THR A 157 -0.92 -3.99 -15.24
N PHE A 158 -1.30 -4.30 -14.01
CA PHE A 158 -2.23 -5.37 -13.67
C PHE A 158 -3.46 -4.74 -13.04
N SER A 159 -4.66 -5.13 -13.47
CA SER A 159 -5.88 -4.52 -12.93
C SER A 159 -7.06 -5.48 -12.91
N THR A 160 -7.90 -5.27 -11.91
CA THR A 160 -9.21 -5.90 -11.81
C THR A 160 -10.26 -4.88 -11.41
N ASN A 161 -11.51 -5.12 -11.81
CA ASN A 161 -12.63 -4.22 -11.54
C ASN A 161 -13.74 -4.95 -10.76
N ASN A 162 -14.51 -4.19 -9.98
CA ASN A 162 -15.68 -4.67 -9.25
C ASN A 162 -15.36 -5.88 -8.36
N VAL A 163 -14.26 -5.77 -7.59
CA VAL A 163 -13.83 -6.82 -6.69
C VAL A 163 -14.73 -6.83 -5.46
N MET A 164 -15.40 -7.96 -5.25
CA MET A 164 -16.23 -8.16 -4.07
C MET A 164 -15.38 -8.65 -2.89
N PRO A 165 -15.76 -8.31 -1.66
CA PRO A 165 -15.04 -8.77 -0.48
C PRO A 165 -15.00 -10.29 -0.40
N THR A 166 -13.82 -10.82 -0.17
CA THR A 166 -13.63 -12.25 0.11
C THR A 166 -13.79 -12.46 1.61
N LYS A 167 -14.67 -13.35 2.02
CA LYS A 167 -14.73 -13.80 3.42
C LYS A 167 -13.50 -14.65 3.70
N ARG A 168 -12.75 -14.27 4.72
CA ARG A 168 -11.66 -15.11 5.22
C ARG A 168 -12.25 -16.39 5.81
N GLU A 169 -11.82 -17.53 5.32
CA GLU A 169 -12.19 -18.81 5.88
C GLU A 169 -11.53 -18.99 7.27
N PRO A 170 -12.22 -19.61 8.25
CA PRO A 170 -11.60 -19.95 9.52
C PRO A 170 -10.38 -20.85 9.28
N ASN A 171 -9.24 -20.51 9.88
CA ASN A 171 -7.97 -21.23 9.76
C ASN A 171 -7.27 -21.17 8.39
N MET A 172 -7.61 -20.20 7.56
CA MET A 172 -6.84 -19.92 6.34
C MET A 172 -5.42 -19.44 6.74
N VAL A 173 -4.41 -20.11 6.19
CA VAL A 173 -3.00 -19.70 6.35
C VAL A 173 -2.78 -18.40 5.58
N ASP A 174 -2.08 -17.45 6.19
CA ASP A 174 -1.74 -16.16 5.55
C ASP A 174 -0.73 -16.31 4.42
#